data_0ff75489c144dba967931f8b92048fec
#
_entry.id   0ff75489c144dba967931f8b92048fec
#
_cell.length_a   1.000
_cell.length_b   1.000
_cell.length_c   1.000
_cell.angle_alpha   90.00
_cell.angle_beta   90.00
_cell.angle_gamma   90.00
#
_symmetry.space_group_name_H-M   'P 1'
#
loop_
_entity.id
_entity.type
_entity.pdbx_description
1 polymer ?
#
loop_
_entity_poly.entity_id
_entity_poly.type
_entity_poly.pdbx_seq_one_letter_code
_entity_poly.pdbx_strand_id
1 'polypeptide(L)'
;AEHGRPLLLDYVERELQDRSRIVVETAHWLAVVPFWAAWPFETLLLPKAHVPSMLDLTREQQQDLAIALKELTSRYDNLFQCSFPYSMGWHFAPPRSDCPEAWQLHAHFYPPLLRSATVRKFMVGFEMLAETQRDLTPEQAAERLRALSPIHYNDQNQANEEAL
;
A
#
# COMPACT_ATOMS: atom_id res chain seq x y z
N ALA A 1 -5.33 -14.99 -20.16
CA ALA A 1 -4.95 -13.57 -20.34
C ALA A 1 -5.42 -13.11 -21.72
N GLU A 2 -6.61 -12.51 -21.82
CA GLU A 2 -7.15 -11.99 -23.08
C GLU A 2 -6.29 -10.83 -23.65
N HIS A 3 -5.48 -10.17 -22.83
CA HIS A 3 -4.70 -8.97 -23.20
C HIS A 3 -3.18 -9.18 -23.21
N GLY A 4 -2.69 -10.42 -23.04
CA GLY A 4 -1.26 -10.76 -23.15
C GLY A 4 -0.37 -10.19 -22.03
N ARG A 5 -0.95 -9.53 -20.99
CA ARG A 5 -0.20 -8.99 -19.84
C ARG A 5 -1.05 -9.03 -18.56
N PRO A 6 -0.43 -8.99 -17.36
CA PRO A 6 -1.15 -8.93 -16.09
C PRO A 6 -2.01 -7.67 -15.95
N LEU A 7 -3.24 -7.82 -15.46
CA LEU A 7 -4.17 -6.71 -15.21
C LEU A 7 -3.57 -5.62 -14.30
N LEU A 8 -2.79 -6.01 -13.29
CA LEU A 8 -2.19 -5.06 -12.36
C LEU A 8 -1.14 -4.15 -13.00
N LEU A 9 -0.54 -4.52 -14.13
CA LEU A 9 0.33 -3.61 -14.89
C LEU A 9 -0.47 -2.51 -15.60
N ASP A 10 -1.62 -2.87 -16.18
CA ASP A 10 -2.52 -1.88 -16.77
C ASP A 10 -3.04 -0.93 -15.69
N TYR A 11 -3.29 -1.47 -14.49
CA TYR A 11 -3.68 -0.68 -13.33
C TYR A 11 -2.58 0.29 -12.88
N VAL A 12 -1.33 -0.16 -12.81
CA VAL A 12 -0.17 0.71 -12.53
C VAL A 12 -0.10 1.89 -13.50
N GLU A 13 -0.20 1.62 -14.80
CA GLU A 13 -0.15 2.67 -15.82
C GLU A 13 -1.28 3.70 -15.63
N ARG A 14 -2.47 3.23 -15.31
CA ARG A 14 -3.63 4.10 -15.04
C ARG A 14 -3.42 4.95 -13.80
N GLU A 15 -2.91 4.37 -12.71
CA GLU A 15 -2.63 5.12 -11.48
C GLU A 15 -1.50 6.15 -11.66
N LEU A 16 -0.48 5.82 -12.46
CA LEU A 16 0.60 6.76 -12.80
C LEU A 16 0.11 7.94 -13.64
N GLN A 17 -0.95 7.76 -14.44
CA GLN A 17 -1.58 8.84 -15.21
C GLN A 17 -2.50 9.70 -14.33
N ASP A 18 -3.36 9.09 -13.54
CA ASP A 18 -4.34 9.77 -12.68
C ASP A 18 -3.68 10.40 -11.44
N ARG A 19 -2.77 9.69 -10.78
CA ARG A 19 -2.01 10.09 -9.58
C ARG A 19 -2.84 10.37 -8.32
N SER A 20 -4.16 10.34 -8.39
CA SER A 20 -5.04 10.71 -7.28
C SER A 20 -4.93 9.74 -6.08
N ARG A 21 -4.66 8.46 -6.34
CA ARG A 21 -4.60 7.40 -5.33
C ARG A 21 -3.18 6.93 -4.97
N ILE A 22 -2.14 7.56 -5.52
CA ILE A 22 -0.75 7.24 -5.19
C ILE A 22 -0.42 7.74 -3.77
N VAL A 23 0.18 6.87 -2.96
CA VAL A 23 0.67 7.17 -1.61
C VAL A 23 2.20 7.29 -1.60
N VAL A 24 2.88 6.28 -2.18
CA VAL A 24 4.34 6.24 -2.33
C VAL A 24 4.68 5.87 -3.76
N GLU A 25 5.63 6.58 -4.34
CA GLU A 25 6.21 6.28 -5.63
C GLU A 25 7.73 6.33 -5.53
N THR A 26 8.38 5.21 -5.82
CA THR A 26 9.85 5.11 -5.90
C THR A 26 10.29 4.81 -7.33
N ALA A 27 11.56 4.54 -7.55
CA ALA A 27 12.06 4.21 -8.88
C ALA A 27 11.35 2.98 -9.48
N HIS A 28 11.14 1.95 -8.70
CA HIS A 28 10.62 0.65 -9.15
C HIS A 28 9.26 0.26 -8.57
N TRP A 29 8.79 0.92 -7.50
CA TRP A 29 7.59 0.53 -6.77
C TRP A 29 6.54 1.63 -6.72
N LEU A 30 5.30 1.20 -6.60
CA LEU A 30 4.14 2.05 -6.45
C LEU A 30 3.27 1.52 -5.31
N ALA A 31 2.95 2.37 -4.32
CA ALA A 31 1.94 2.09 -3.32
C ALA A 31 0.74 3.00 -3.56
N VAL A 32 -0.44 2.41 -3.68
CA VAL A 32 -1.70 3.13 -3.94
C VAL A 32 -2.77 2.71 -2.95
N VAL A 33 -3.74 3.58 -2.69
CA VAL A 33 -5.03 3.15 -2.15
C VAL A 33 -5.86 2.68 -3.35
N PRO A 34 -6.12 1.38 -3.53
CA PRO A 34 -6.74 0.90 -4.76
C PRO A 34 -8.17 1.43 -4.92
N PHE A 35 -8.60 1.65 -6.16
CA PHE A 35 -9.95 2.13 -6.47
C PHE A 35 -11.05 1.30 -5.77
N TRP A 36 -10.83 0.00 -5.63
CA TRP A 36 -11.75 -0.93 -4.98
C TRP A 36 -11.53 -1.08 -3.47
N ALA A 37 -10.66 -0.25 -2.85
CA ALA A 37 -10.38 -0.33 -1.41
C ALA A 37 -11.68 -0.34 -0.60
N ALA A 38 -11.82 -1.35 0.26
CA ALA A 38 -12.94 -1.49 1.17
C ALA A 38 -12.62 -0.92 2.55
N TRP A 39 -11.34 -0.98 2.96
CA TRP A 39 -10.86 -0.48 4.25
C TRP A 39 -10.31 0.94 4.08
N PRO A 40 -10.51 1.88 5.03
CA PRO A 40 -10.10 3.28 4.89
C PRO A 40 -8.63 3.27 4.68
N PHE A 41 -7.70 2.95 4.83
CA PHE A 41 -6.28 3.08 4.49
C PHE A 41 -5.67 1.77 3.94
N GLU A 42 -6.52 0.94 3.35
CA GLU A 42 -6.05 -0.22 2.58
C GLU A 42 -5.08 0.25 1.50
N THR A 43 -3.92 -0.38 1.37
CA THR A 43 -2.99 -0.09 0.29
C THR A 43 -2.56 -1.33 -0.46
N LEU A 44 -2.27 -1.13 -1.73
CA LEU A 44 -1.69 -2.08 -2.66
C LEU A 44 -0.29 -1.61 -3.02
N LEU A 45 0.71 -2.44 -2.77
CA LEU A 45 2.11 -2.20 -3.13
C LEU A 45 2.51 -3.15 -4.25
N LEU A 46 3.01 -2.62 -5.36
CA LEU A 46 3.38 -3.42 -6.52
C LEU A 46 4.55 -2.80 -7.30
N PRO A 47 5.36 -3.62 -8.00
CA PRO A 47 6.41 -3.11 -8.88
C PRO A 47 5.79 -2.48 -10.14
N LYS A 48 6.42 -1.41 -10.64
CA LYS A 48 6.03 -0.73 -11.88
C LYS A 48 6.28 -1.57 -13.13
N ALA A 49 7.27 -2.47 -13.08
CA ALA A 49 7.57 -3.41 -14.14
C ALA A 49 6.92 -4.77 -13.87
N HIS A 50 6.82 -5.60 -14.91
CA HIS A 50 6.38 -6.97 -14.75
C HIS A 50 7.39 -7.79 -13.93
N VAL A 51 6.95 -8.31 -12.81
CA VAL A 51 7.68 -9.22 -11.93
C VAL A 51 6.70 -10.28 -11.43
N PRO A 52 6.82 -11.53 -11.86
CA PRO A 52 5.89 -12.60 -11.46
C PRO A 52 6.04 -13.03 -10.00
N SER A 53 7.26 -13.01 -9.47
CA SER A 53 7.59 -13.56 -8.15
C SER A 53 8.68 -12.75 -7.45
N MET A 54 8.77 -12.88 -6.13
CA MET A 54 9.86 -12.31 -5.32
C MET A 54 11.26 -12.76 -5.77
N LEU A 55 11.35 -13.96 -6.32
CA LEU A 55 12.62 -14.52 -6.79
C LEU A 55 13.11 -13.86 -8.08
N ASP A 56 12.24 -13.18 -8.81
CA ASP A 56 12.55 -12.51 -10.07
C ASP A 56 12.97 -11.04 -9.86
N LEU A 57 12.97 -10.56 -8.62
CA LEU A 57 13.39 -9.19 -8.30
C LEU A 57 14.90 -9.01 -8.50
N THR A 58 15.27 -7.96 -9.22
CA THR A 58 16.67 -7.52 -9.26
C THR A 58 17.10 -6.96 -7.91
N ARG A 59 18.42 -6.82 -7.71
CA ARG A 59 18.97 -6.24 -6.49
C ARG A 59 18.50 -4.78 -6.28
N GLU A 60 18.44 -4.01 -7.34
CA GLU A 60 17.96 -2.63 -7.32
C GLU A 60 16.48 -2.57 -6.91
N GLN A 61 15.64 -3.46 -7.46
CA GLN A 61 14.23 -3.57 -7.08
C GLN A 61 14.04 -3.99 -5.62
N GLN A 62 14.90 -4.89 -5.10
CA GLN A 62 14.86 -5.31 -3.69
C GLN A 62 15.24 -4.16 -2.75
N GLN A 63 16.28 -3.39 -3.10
CA GLN A 63 16.69 -2.22 -2.31
C GLN A 63 15.60 -1.13 -2.32
N ASP A 64 15.03 -0.87 -3.46
CA ASP A 64 13.97 0.11 -3.62
C ASP A 64 12.67 -0.32 -2.93
N LEU A 65 12.39 -1.64 -2.87
CA LEU A 65 11.30 -2.20 -2.08
C LEU A 65 11.45 -1.86 -0.59
N ALA A 66 12.66 -1.97 -0.05
CA ALA A 66 12.91 -1.62 1.35
C ALA A 66 12.63 -0.13 1.63
N ILE A 67 12.95 0.75 0.68
CA ILE A 67 12.64 2.19 0.75
C ILE A 67 11.12 2.38 0.72
N ALA A 68 10.44 1.80 -0.24
CA ALA A 68 8.98 1.91 -0.38
C ALA A 68 8.23 1.40 0.86
N LEU A 69 8.67 0.26 1.41
CA LEU A 69 8.09 -0.31 2.63
C LEU A 69 8.32 0.62 3.84
N LYS A 70 9.54 1.10 4.04
CA LYS A 70 9.86 2.02 5.13
C LYS A 70 9.00 3.28 5.05
N GLU A 71 8.89 3.88 3.87
CA GLU A 71 8.10 5.09 3.69
C GLU A 71 6.61 4.85 3.95
N LEU A 72 6.04 3.76 3.41
CA LEU A 72 4.63 3.44 3.59
C LEU A 72 4.29 3.18 5.07
N THR A 73 5.11 2.39 5.78
CA THR A 73 4.87 2.07 7.18
C THR A 73 5.09 3.27 8.10
N SER A 74 6.07 4.13 7.80
CA SER A 74 6.24 5.41 8.52
C SER A 74 5.01 6.32 8.37
N ARG A 75 4.43 6.41 7.18
CA ARG A 75 3.17 7.17 6.96
C ARG A 75 2.00 6.57 7.73
N TYR A 76 1.92 5.25 7.82
CA TYR A 76 0.90 4.60 8.66
C TYR A 76 1.07 4.98 10.14
N ASP A 77 2.27 4.88 10.69
CA ASP A 77 2.51 5.24 12.09
C ASP A 77 2.28 6.74 12.34
N ASN A 78 2.64 7.58 11.40
CA ASN A 78 2.44 9.03 11.48
C ASN A 78 0.96 9.45 11.39
N LEU A 79 0.08 8.61 10.84
CA LEU A 79 -1.34 8.94 10.64
C LEU A 79 -2.04 9.28 11.97
N PHE A 80 -1.68 8.57 13.04
CA PHE A 80 -2.22 8.79 14.37
C PHE A 80 -1.11 8.94 15.44
N GLN A 81 0.13 9.08 15.03
CA GLN A 81 1.31 9.16 15.92
C GLN A 81 1.37 8.01 16.92
N CYS A 82 1.13 6.82 16.43
CA CYS A 82 1.20 5.58 17.21
C CYS A 82 1.55 4.42 16.28
N SER A 83 2.03 3.31 16.85
CA SER A 83 2.19 2.07 16.10
C SER A 83 0.87 1.67 15.44
N PHE A 84 0.81 1.74 14.12
CA PHE A 84 -0.40 1.50 13.35
C PHE A 84 -0.47 0.01 12.96
N PRO A 85 -1.39 -0.76 13.54
CA PRO A 85 -1.48 -2.18 13.23
C PRO A 85 -2.01 -2.40 11.82
N TYR A 86 -1.47 -3.40 11.13
CA TYR A 86 -1.97 -3.86 9.83
C TYR A 86 -1.74 -5.36 9.67
N SER A 87 -2.55 -5.99 8.83
CA SER A 87 -2.26 -7.31 8.26
C SER A 87 -1.75 -7.10 6.84
N MET A 88 -0.75 -7.86 6.42
CA MET A 88 -0.27 -7.80 5.05
C MET A 88 -0.02 -9.19 4.48
N GLY A 89 -0.10 -9.30 3.17
CA GLY A 89 0.20 -10.52 2.46
C GLY A 89 0.77 -10.25 1.07
N TRP A 90 1.71 -11.09 0.66
CA TRP A 90 2.27 -11.10 -0.68
C TRP A 90 1.53 -12.08 -1.57
N HIS A 91 1.28 -11.67 -2.81
CA HIS A 91 0.73 -12.48 -3.89
C HIS A 91 1.71 -12.51 -5.05
N PHE A 92 1.96 -13.70 -5.57
CA PHE A 92 2.91 -13.95 -6.66
C PHE A 92 2.56 -15.23 -7.40
N ALA A 93 3.23 -15.50 -8.51
CA ALA A 93 3.02 -16.71 -9.29
C ALA A 93 3.24 -17.96 -8.44
N PRO A 94 2.32 -18.94 -8.44
CA PRO A 94 2.56 -20.23 -7.81
C PRO A 94 3.83 -20.90 -8.37
N PRO A 95 4.60 -21.64 -7.55
CA PRO A 95 5.87 -22.24 -7.99
C PRO A 95 5.78 -23.21 -9.19
N ARG A 96 4.58 -23.67 -9.50
CA ARG A 96 4.30 -24.56 -10.64
C ARG A 96 3.19 -24.01 -11.53
N SER A 97 3.19 -22.69 -11.72
CA SER A 97 2.24 -22.05 -12.64
C SER A 97 2.58 -22.40 -14.09
N ASP A 98 1.58 -22.81 -14.86
CA ASP A 98 1.72 -23.03 -16.30
C ASP A 98 1.78 -21.71 -17.09
N CYS A 99 1.46 -20.57 -16.44
CA CYS A 99 1.43 -19.24 -17.03
C CYS A 99 1.98 -18.20 -16.03
N PRO A 100 3.27 -18.24 -15.65
CA PRO A 100 3.85 -17.29 -14.70
C PRO A 100 3.77 -15.84 -15.21
N GLU A 101 3.78 -15.65 -16.53
CA GLU A 101 3.65 -14.34 -17.18
C GLU A 101 2.29 -13.66 -16.96
N ALA A 102 1.26 -14.40 -16.55
CA ALA A 102 -0.05 -13.83 -16.20
C ALA A 102 -0.10 -13.25 -14.77
N TRP A 103 0.92 -13.53 -13.96
CA TRP A 103 0.99 -13.10 -12.57
C TRP A 103 1.81 -11.83 -12.43
N GLN A 104 1.39 -10.98 -11.48
CA GLN A 104 2.11 -9.80 -11.06
C GLN A 104 2.33 -9.86 -9.56
N LEU A 105 3.57 -9.72 -9.12
CA LEU A 105 3.92 -9.60 -7.71
C LEU A 105 3.22 -8.36 -7.13
N HIS A 106 2.56 -8.52 -5.98
CA HIS A 106 1.97 -7.41 -5.24
C HIS A 106 1.77 -7.77 -3.77
N ALA A 107 1.63 -6.76 -2.93
CA ALA A 107 1.25 -6.92 -1.54
C ALA A 107 0.03 -6.09 -1.22
N HIS A 108 -0.86 -6.65 -0.42
CA HIS A 108 -1.97 -5.94 0.19
C HIS A 108 -1.65 -5.61 1.64
N PHE A 109 -2.01 -4.40 2.06
CA PHE A 109 -1.99 -3.98 3.45
C PHE A 109 -3.42 -3.67 3.88
N TYR A 110 -3.85 -4.32 4.96
CA TYR A 110 -5.19 -4.20 5.53
C TYR A 110 -5.06 -3.69 6.96
N PRO A 111 -5.03 -2.37 7.17
CA PRO A 111 -5.10 -1.80 8.51
C PRO A 111 -6.51 -1.96 9.07
N PRO A 112 -6.68 -2.11 10.39
CA PRO A 112 -8.00 -2.09 11.00
C PRO A 112 -8.64 -0.71 10.80
N LEU A 113 -9.96 -0.66 10.95
CA LEU A 113 -10.72 0.58 10.87
C LEU A 113 -10.41 1.46 12.08
N LEU A 114 -9.31 2.23 12.04
CA LEU A 114 -8.97 3.21 13.06
C LEU A 114 -9.59 4.55 12.68
N ARG A 115 -10.38 5.12 13.60
CA ARG A 115 -10.91 6.49 13.49
C ARG A 115 -9.99 7.50 14.15
N SER A 116 -9.22 7.06 15.15
CA SER A 116 -8.25 7.85 15.90
C SER A 116 -7.22 6.91 16.53
N ALA A 117 -6.20 7.47 17.20
CA ALA A 117 -5.20 6.69 17.95
C ALA A 117 -5.80 5.73 18.99
N THR A 118 -6.95 6.07 19.55
CA THR A 118 -7.59 5.31 20.65
C THR A 118 -8.89 4.62 20.26
N VAL A 119 -9.57 5.07 19.21
CA VAL A 119 -10.87 4.51 18.80
C VAL A 119 -10.69 3.52 17.66
N ARG A 120 -10.74 2.24 17.99
CA ARG A 120 -10.74 1.14 17.02
C ARG A 120 -12.16 0.77 16.64
N LYS A 121 -12.43 0.72 15.34
CA LYS A 121 -13.64 0.10 14.79
C LYS A 121 -13.25 -1.21 14.14
N PHE A 122 -14.01 -2.26 14.39
CA PHE A 122 -13.80 -3.55 13.74
C PHE A 122 -14.86 -3.72 12.64
N MET A 123 -14.49 -4.46 11.59
CA MET A 123 -15.50 -4.98 10.66
C MET A 123 -16.34 -6.00 11.40
N VAL A 124 -17.65 -5.79 11.42
CA VAL A 124 -18.61 -6.63 12.13
C VAL A 124 -19.75 -7.04 11.20
N GLY A 125 -20.85 -7.47 11.75
CA GLY A 125 -21.94 -8.12 11.02
C GLY A 125 -22.40 -7.39 9.75
N PHE A 126 -22.57 -6.08 9.77
CA PHE A 126 -23.04 -5.34 8.58
C PHE A 126 -22.03 -5.39 7.45
N GLU A 127 -20.78 -5.04 7.72
CA GLU A 127 -19.71 -5.01 6.71
C GLU A 127 -19.35 -6.41 6.19
N MET A 128 -19.51 -7.44 7.03
CA MET A 128 -19.21 -8.82 6.65
C MET A 128 -20.35 -9.51 5.89
N LEU A 129 -21.60 -9.14 6.14
CA LEU A 129 -22.77 -9.84 5.64
C LEU A 129 -23.58 -9.04 4.61
N ALA A 130 -23.43 -7.73 4.58
CA ALA A 130 -24.20 -6.85 3.71
C ALA A 130 -23.28 -6.04 2.77
N GLU A 131 -22.66 -4.97 3.25
CA GLU A 131 -21.93 -4.02 2.41
C GLU A 131 -20.79 -3.36 3.19
N THR A 132 -19.69 -3.03 2.48
CA THR A 132 -18.58 -2.28 3.06
C THR A 132 -18.97 -0.83 3.31
N GLN A 133 -18.80 -0.36 4.56
CA GLN A 133 -18.96 1.05 4.90
C GLN A 133 -17.67 1.80 4.55
N ARG A 134 -17.75 2.74 3.63
CA ARG A 134 -16.63 3.60 3.25
C ARG A 134 -16.82 4.98 3.88
N ASP A 135 -16.09 5.23 4.96
CA ASP A 135 -16.05 6.56 5.59
C ASP A 135 -15.16 7.56 4.79
N LEU A 136 -14.26 7.03 3.94
CA LEU A 136 -13.35 7.79 3.09
C LEU A 136 -13.34 7.21 1.68
N THR A 137 -13.20 8.07 0.68
CA THR A 137 -12.89 7.58 -0.67
C THR A 137 -11.42 7.16 -0.76
N PRO A 138 -11.04 6.30 -1.72
CA PRO A 138 -9.64 5.95 -1.95
C PRO A 138 -8.74 7.16 -2.17
N GLU A 139 -9.22 8.18 -2.88
CA GLU A 139 -8.49 9.42 -3.16
C GLU A 139 -8.23 10.22 -1.88
N GLN A 140 -9.25 10.37 -1.02
CA GLN A 140 -9.12 11.06 0.27
C GLN A 140 -8.17 10.32 1.23
N ALA A 141 -8.23 8.99 1.25
CA ALA A 141 -7.32 8.19 2.04
C ALA A 141 -5.87 8.31 1.55
N ALA A 142 -5.66 8.26 0.24
CA ALA A 142 -4.34 8.44 -0.37
C ALA A 142 -3.80 9.86 -0.13
N GLU A 143 -4.61 10.88 -0.28
CA GLU A 143 -4.23 12.27 0.01
C GLU A 143 -3.77 12.43 1.46
N ARG A 144 -4.53 11.90 2.42
CA ARG A 144 -4.15 11.94 3.84
C ARG A 144 -2.83 11.23 4.13
N LEU A 145 -2.63 10.04 3.58
CA LEU A 145 -1.36 9.32 3.75
C LEU A 145 -0.20 10.06 3.08
N ARG A 146 -0.39 10.56 1.86
CA ARG A 146 0.63 11.29 1.09
C ARG A 146 1.04 12.60 1.77
N ALA A 147 0.13 13.28 2.45
CA ALA A 147 0.41 14.51 3.19
C ALA A 147 1.29 14.31 4.44
N LEU A 148 1.43 13.06 4.91
CA LEU A 148 2.27 12.75 6.07
C LEU A 148 3.74 12.66 5.67
N SER A 149 4.63 12.96 6.62
CA SER A 149 6.08 12.81 6.45
C SER A 149 6.45 11.33 6.17
N PRO A 150 7.43 11.07 5.29
CA PRO A 150 8.04 9.75 5.16
C PRO A 150 8.98 9.39 6.31
N ILE A 151 9.35 10.37 7.15
CA ILE A 151 10.16 10.18 8.36
C ILE A 151 9.22 9.84 9.52
N HIS A 152 9.54 8.80 10.27
CA HIS A 152 8.74 8.36 11.41
C HIS A 152 8.62 9.46 12.47
N TYR A 153 7.47 9.60 13.12
CA TYR A 153 7.18 10.67 14.07
C TYR A 153 8.16 10.72 15.26
N ASN A 154 8.67 9.58 15.72
CA ASN A 154 9.67 9.53 16.79
C ASN A 154 11.02 10.16 16.35
N ASP A 155 11.45 9.89 15.11
CA ASP A 155 12.70 10.43 14.57
C ASP A 155 12.57 11.95 14.36
N GLN A 156 11.38 12.43 13.98
CA GLN A 156 11.10 13.87 13.86
C GLN A 156 11.16 14.58 15.20
N ASN A 157 10.63 13.95 16.26
CA ASN A 157 10.65 14.52 17.61
C ASN A 157 12.09 14.61 18.16
N GLN A 158 12.91 13.57 17.96
CA GLN A 158 14.32 13.61 18.37
C GLN A 158 15.11 14.72 17.65
N ALA A 159 14.94 14.87 16.34
CA ALA A 159 15.60 15.93 15.58
C ALA A 159 15.19 17.34 16.04
N ASN A 160 13.94 17.52 16.48
CA ASN A 160 13.47 18.79 17.02
C ASN A 160 14.02 19.08 18.43
N GLU A 161 14.19 18.05 19.27
CA GLU A 161 14.79 18.18 20.60
C GLU A 161 16.28 18.50 20.54
N GLU A 162 17.01 17.94 19.58
CA GLU A 162 18.43 18.20 19.36
C GLU A 162 18.72 19.61 18.77
N ALA A 163 17.71 20.26 18.20
CA ALA A 163 17.81 21.59 17.60
C ALA A 163 17.49 22.74 18.57
N LEU A 164 17.06 22.45 19.81
CA LEU A 164 16.73 23.40 20.87
C LEU A 164 17.88 23.53 21.90
#